data_202134dd73b6a1da66eea4a6cfb23a2a
#
_entry.id   202134dd73b6a1da66eea4a6cfb23a2a
#
_cell.length_a   1.000
_cell.length_b   1.000
_cell.length_c   1.000
_cell.angle_alpha   90.00
_cell.angle_beta   90.00
_cell.angle_gamma   90.00
#
_symmetry.space_group_name_H-M   'P 1'
#
loop_
_entity.id
_entity.type
_entity.pdbx_description
1 polymer ?
#
loop_
_entity_poly.entity_id
_entity_poly.type
_entity_poly.pdbx_seq_one_letter_code
_entity_poly.pdbx_strand_id
1 'polypeptide(L)'
;MKIFKRVLNQETLDRCSQEINYLMDKPVWRCSDQFWQDQIQVGVSGVCTSTFASPELTEMVTNCIKPYVPTVDSFTVQHYIWHKGSGISTHNDWVYKFASTIYLNQTWNIDYGGIFIWEDAHTRELNALSPEYNTMVVNTEKENHLVTHMSMLAPEKRITLQIWGN
;
A
#
# COMPACT_ATOMS: atom_id res chain seq x y z
N MET A 1 -14.20 -3.15 2.97
CA MET A 1 -13.12 -3.15 1.94
C MET A 1 -13.61 -3.64 0.59
N LYS A 2 -13.02 -3.15 -0.53
CA LYS A 2 -13.26 -3.68 -1.89
C LYS A 2 -11.95 -4.12 -2.50
N ILE A 3 -11.97 -5.23 -3.25
CA ILE A 3 -10.76 -5.81 -3.87
C ILE A 3 -10.96 -5.82 -5.38
N PHE A 4 -9.96 -5.31 -6.11
CA PHE A 4 -9.95 -5.28 -7.57
C PHE A 4 -8.63 -5.87 -8.07
N LYS A 5 -8.71 -6.75 -9.09
CA LYS A 5 -7.55 -7.40 -9.69
C LYS A 5 -7.20 -6.77 -11.03
N ARG A 6 -5.91 -6.75 -11.37
CA ARG A 6 -5.38 -6.27 -12.65
C ARG A 6 -5.78 -4.80 -12.93
N VAL A 7 -5.61 -3.95 -11.91
CA VAL A 7 -6.07 -2.56 -11.96
C VAL A 7 -5.17 -1.63 -12.77
N LEU A 8 -3.88 -1.91 -12.83
CA LEU A 8 -2.93 -1.16 -13.64
C LEU A 8 -2.71 -1.86 -14.99
N ASN A 9 -2.62 -1.08 -16.06
CA ASN A 9 -2.20 -1.58 -17.36
C ASN A 9 -0.68 -1.85 -17.37
N GLN A 10 -0.20 -2.56 -18.39
CA GLN A 10 1.20 -2.98 -18.47
C GLN A 10 2.17 -1.79 -18.50
N GLU A 11 1.85 -0.73 -19.23
CA GLU A 11 2.67 0.48 -19.31
C GLU A 11 2.87 1.12 -17.91
N THR A 12 1.79 1.23 -17.12
CA THR A 12 1.86 1.77 -15.76
C THR A 12 2.67 0.85 -14.83
N LEU A 13 2.53 -0.48 -14.95
CA LEU A 13 3.34 -1.44 -14.18
C LEU A 13 4.82 -1.35 -14.51
N ASP A 14 5.16 -1.23 -15.79
CA ASP A 14 6.54 -1.07 -16.25
C ASP A 14 7.12 0.24 -15.71
N ARG A 15 6.33 1.32 -15.74
CA ARG A 15 6.74 2.62 -15.17
C ARG A 15 6.94 2.57 -13.66
N CYS A 16 6.07 1.87 -12.91
CA CYS A 16 6.27 1.61 -11.48
C CYS A 16 7.62 0.93 -11.22
N SER A 17 7.90 -0.13 -11.97
CA SER A 17 9.14 -0.91 -11.81
C SER A 17 10.38 -0.09 -12.14
N GLN A 18 10.34 0.68 -13.23
CA GLN A 18 11.44 1.57 -13.64
C GLN A 18 11.70 2.64 -12.58
N GLU A 19 10.65 3.29 -12.08
CA GLU A 19 10.77 4.35 -11.09
C GLU A 19 11.30 3.84 -9.76
N ILE A 20 10.79 2.71 -9.26
CA ILE A 20 11.30 2.08 -8.03
C ILE A 20 12.78 1.72 -8.18
N ASN A 21 13.18 1.08 -9.29
CA ASN A 21 14.57 0.72 -9.54
C ASN A 21 15.48 1.96 -9.60
N TYR A 22 15.03 3.02 -10.25
CA TYR A 22 15.77 4.28 -10.31
C TYR A 22 15.94 4.93 -8.93
N LEU A 23 14.87 4.89 -8.10
CA LEU A 23 14.87 5.55 -6.79
C LEU A 23 15.56 4.71 -5.70
N MET A 24 15.79 3.41 -5.91
CA MET A 24 16.22 2.46 -4.87
C MET A 24 17.47 2.93 -4.11
N ASP A 25 18.45 3.48 -4.82
CA ASP A 25 19.71 3.95 -4.26
C ASP A 25 19.78 5.47 -4.04
N LYS A 26 18.64 6.17 -4.13
CA LYS A 26 18.57 7.60 -3.96
C LYS A 26 18.21 7.98 -2.51
N PRO A 27 18.69 9.11 -1.99
CA PRO A 27 18.38 9.58 -0.63
C PRO A 27 17.00 10.27 -0.55
N VAL A 28 15.98 9.66 -1.17
CA VAL A 28 14.61 10.19 -1.25
C VAL A 28 13.62 9.42 -0.37
N TRP A 29 14.06 8.31 0.18
CA TRP A 29 13.23 7.46 1.03
C TRP A 29 13.14 8.01 2.44
N ARG A 30 11.92 8.18 2.92
CA ARG A 30 11.63 8.58 4.30
C ARG A 30 11.23 7.35 5.12
N CYS A 31 11.70 7.27 6.35
CA CYS A 31 11.23 6.25 7.30
C CYS A 31 9.85 6.60 7.86
N SER A 32 9.15 5.63 8.40
CA SER A 32 7.78 5.73 8.92
C SER A 32 7.58 6.88 9.90
N ASP A 33 8.58 7.19 10.73
CA ASP A 33 8.60 8.31 11.67
C ASP A 33 8.60 9.69 11.01
N GLN A 34 8.83 9.76 9.71
CA GLN A 34 8.87 11.01 8.93
C GLN A 34 7.60 11.25 8.10
N PHE A 35 6.69 10.29 8.00
CA PHE A 35 5.50 10.42 7.14
C PHE A 35 4.19 9.96 7.79
N TRP A 36 4.24 9.21 8.87
CA TRP A 36 3.03 8.84 9.63
C TRP A 36 2.88 9.69 10.88
N GLN A 37 1.62 9.94 11.26
CA GLN A 37 1.30 10.62 12.51
C GLN A 37 1.61 9.72 13.71
N ASP A 38 1.90 10.31 14.84
CA ASP A 38 2.27 9.61 16.09
C ASP A 38 1.33 8.44 16.46
N GLN A 39 0.03 8.62 16.24
CA GLN A 39 -0.97 7.60 16.54
C GLN A 39 -0.81 6.32 15.71
N ILE A 40 -0.42 6.44 14.45
CA ILE A 40 -0.15 5.29 13.57
C ILE A 40 1.26 4.76 13.83
N GLN A 41 2.20 5.64 14.07
CA GLN A 41 3.61 5.34 14.28
C GLN A 41 3.86 4.40 15.47
N VAL A 42 3.10 4.56 16.57
CA VAL A 42 3.19 3.65 17.75
C VAL A 42 2.88 2.20 17.39
N GLY A 43 2.11 1.97 16.34
CA GLY A 43 1.73 0.63 15.87
C GLY A 43 2.70 0.02 14.87
N VAL A 44 3.70 0.77 14.41
CA VAL A 44 4.67 0.31 13.43
C VAL A 44 5.79 -0.46 14.11
N SER A 45 6.11 -1.62 13.55
CA SER A 45 7.30 -2.39 13.91
C SER A 45 8.23 -2.51 12.71
N GLY A 46 9.51 -2.67 12.97
CA GLY A 46 10.54 -2.78 11.94
C GLY A 46 10.65 -1.51 11.08
N VAL A 47 11.10 -1.68 9.84
CA VAL A 47 11.37 -0.57 8.93
C VAL A 47 10.38 -0.58 7.77
N CYS A 48 9.64 0.50 7.63
CA CYS A 48 8.88 0.84 6.42
C CYS A 48 9.41 2.15 5.87
N THR A 49 9.67 2.20 4.57
CA THR A 49 10.13 3.42 3.91
C THR A 49 9.19 3.82 2.79
N SER A 50 9.05 5.11 2.55
CA SER A 50 8.23 5.64 1.46
C SER A 50 8.90 6.77 0.69
N THR A 51 8.46 6.93 -0.55
CA THR A 51 8.75 8.11 -1.37
C THR A 51 7.57 8.42 -2.27
N PHE A 52 7.38 9.68 -2.63
CA PHE A 52 6.33 10.06 -3.57
C PHE A 52 6.60 9.50 -4.96
N ALA A 53 5.56 9.04 -5.63
CA ALA A 53 5.62 8.78 -7.06
C ALA A 53 5.82 10.08 -7.83
N SER A 54 6.46 9.99 -8.99
CA SER A 54 6.57 11.14 -9.89
C SER A 54 5.19 11.66 -10.33
N PRO A 55 5.06 12.93 -10.73
CA PRO A 55 3.79 13.47 -11.24
C PRO A 55 3.24 12.65 -12.42
N GLU A 56 4.12 12.21 -13.32
CA GLU A 56 3.77 11.37 -14.46
C GLU A 56 3.18 10.01 -14.01
N LEU A 57 3.86 9.29 -13.13
CA LEU A 57 3.36 8.04 -12.61
C LEU A 57 2.08 8.21 -11.79
N THR A 58 1.97 9.29 -11.03
CA THR A 58 0.74 9.64 -10.29
C THR A 58 -0.44 9.77 -11.25
N GLU A 59 -0.28 10.46 -12.38
CA GLU A 59 -1.32 10.60 -13.40
C GLU A 59 -1.68 9.24 -14.02
N MET A 60 -0.69 8.43 -14.41
CA MET A 60 -0.92 7.11 -14.98
C MET A 60 -1.71 6.20 -14.03
N VAL A 61 -1.28 6.14 -12.77
CA VAL A 61 -1.95 5.32 -11.73
C VAL A 61 -3.37 5.82 -11.48
N THR A 62 -3.57 7.12 -11.31
CA THR A 62 -4.90 7.70 -11.07
C THR A 62 -5.85 7.43 -12.23
N ASN A 63 -5.40 7.53 -13.49
CA ASN A 63 -6.21 7.21 -14.66
C ASN A 63 -6.66 5.74 -14.67
N CYS A 64 -5.79 4.81 -14.23
CA CYS A 64 -6.15 3.39 -14.10
C CYS A 64 -7.18 3.13 -13.00
N ILE A 65 -7.07 3.81 -11.84
CA ILE A 65 -7.89 3.50 -10.66
C ILE A 65 -9.20 4.27 -10.56
N LYS A 66 -9.35 5.40 -11.26
CA LYS A 66 -10.58 6.23 -11.25
C LYS A 66 -11.90 5.43 -11.34
N PRO A 67 -12.01 4.35 -12.12
CA PRO A 67 -13.26 3.58 -12.20
C PRO A 67 -13.61 2.82 -10.90
N TYR A 68 -12.68 2.66 -9.98
CA TYR A 68 -12.80 1.81 -8.81
C TYR A 68 -12.93 2.58 -7.49
N VAL A 69 -12.66 3.89 -7.51
CA VAL A 69 -12.59 4.73 -6.31
C VAL A 69 -13.62 5.87 -6.39
N PRO A 70 -14.01 6.47 -5.24
CA PRO A 70 -14.86 7.65 -5.24
C PRO A 70 -14.22 8.82 -5.99
N THR A 71 -15.04 9.73 -6.50
CA THR A 71 -14.57 11.02 -7.02
C THR A 71 -13.96 11.85 -5.90
N VAL A 72 -12.75 12.32 -6.13
CA VAL A 72 -11.94 13.11 -5.20
C VAL A 72 -11.30 14.29 -5.91
N ASP A 73 -10.92 15.30 -5.13
CA ASP A 73 -10.32 16.53 -5.66
C ASP A 73 -8.82 16.36 -5.90
N SER A 74 -8.17 15.46 -5.12
CA SER A 74 -6.74 15.22 -5.25
C SER A 74 -6.39 13.76 -4.91
N PHE A 75 -5.27 13.32 -5.47
CA PHE A 75 -4.65 12.02 -5.18
C PHE A 75 -3.24 12.22 -4.64
N THR A 76 -2.89 11.44 -3.65
CA THR A 76 -1.51 11.24 -3.21
C THR A 76 -1.11 9.82 -3.53
N VAL A 77 -0.02 9.63 -4.28
CA VAL A 77 0.53 8.31 -4.64
C VAL A 77 1.95 8.20 -4.12
N GLN A 78 2.23 7.14 -3.38
CA GLN A 78 3.55 6.89 -2.81
C GLN A 78 3.97 5.44 -3.01
N HIS A 79 5.25 5.23 -3.31
CA HIS A 79 5.89 3.92 -3.19
C HIS A 79 6.15 3.62 -1.72
N TYR A 80 5.80 2.42 -1.28
CA TYR A 80 6.14 1.90 0.04
C TYR A 80 6.98 0.63 -0.09
N ILE A 81 8.02 0.55 0.73
CA ILE A 81 8.86 -0.64 0.87
C ILE A 81 8.82 -1.09 2.33
N TRP A 82 8.27 -2.27 2.55
CA TRP A 82 8.24 -2.95 3.83
C TRP A 82 9.41 -3.92 3.91
N HIS A 83 10.27 -3.72 4.90
CA HIS A 83 11.44 -4.54 5.12
C HIS A 83 11.12 -5.72 6.04
N LYS A 84 12.03 -6.69 6.17
CA LYS A 84 11.89 -7.82 7.09
C LYS A 84 11.61 -7.34 8.51
N GLY A 85 10.69 -8.03 9.19
CA GLY A 85 10.25 -7.66 10.54
C GLY A 85 9.29 -6.48 10.60
N SER A 86 9.01 -5.79 9.48
CA SER A 86 8.08 -4.68 9.49
C SER A 86 6.63 -5.13 9.45
N GLY A 87 5.78 -4.36 10.08
CA GLY A 87 4.34 -4.51 10.10
C GLY A 87 3.71 -3.30 10.76
N ILE A 88 2.39 -3.23 10.75
CA ILE A 88 1.65 -2.14 11.40
C ILE A 88 0.40 -2.72 12.07
N SER A 89 0.18 -2.34 13.33
CA SER A 89 -0.98 -2.74 14.11
C SER A 89 -2.26 -2.09 13.59
N THR A 90 -3.37 -2.43 14.20
CA THR A 90 -4.70 -1.96 13.80
C THR A 90 -4.80 -0.44 13.80
N HIS A 91 -5.20 0.10 12.66
CA HIS A 91 -5.45 1.52 12.43
C HIS A 91 -6.52 1.68 11.35
N ASN A 92 -6.90 2.92 11.06
CA ASN A 92 -7.71 3.27 9.90
C ASN A 92 -7.22 4.59 9.28
N ASP A 93 -7.63 4.84 8.05
CA ASP A 93 -7.26 6.03 7.28
C ASP A 93 -8.38 7.08 7.29
N TRP A 94 -8.96 7.35 8.45
CA TRP A 94 -10.19 8.13 8.65
C TRP A 94 -10.16 9.55 8.09
N VAL A 95 -8.97 10.13 7.89
CA VAL A 95 -8.79 11.50 7.38
C VAL A 95 -9.02 11.61 5.87
N TYR A 96 -8.99 10.50 5.13
CA TYR A 96 -9.14 10.47 3.68
C TYR A 96 -10.55 10.04 3.26
N LYS A 97 -11.00 10.45 2.07
CA LYS A 97 -12.23 9.91 1.45
C LYS A 97 -12.09 8.43 1.10
N PHE A 98 -10.90 8.03 0.69
CA PHE A 98 -10.50 6.63 0.56
C PHE A 98 -8.99 6.47 0.76
N ALA A 99 -8.61 5.26 1.14
CA ALA A 99 -7.23 4.80 1.10
C ALA A 99 -7.16 3.51 0.29
N SER A 100 -6.07 3.29 -0.44
CA SER A 100 -5.88 2.05 -1.17
C SER A 100 -4.42 1.62 -1.24
N THR A 101 -4.24 0.31 -1.37
CA THR A 101 -2.94 -0.35 -1.55
C THR A 101 -2.96 -1.16 -2.83
N ILE A 102 -1.97 -0.97 -3.72
CA ILE A 102 -1.72 -1.84 -4.88
C ILE A 102 -0.43 -2.61 -4.65
N TYR A 103 -0.49 -3.94 -4.81
CA TYR A 103 0.67 -4.83 -4.63
C TYR A 103 1.49 -4.94 -5.90
N LEU A 104 2.82 -4.79 -5.80
CA LEU A 104 3.74 -4.78 -6.93
C LEU A 104 4.73 -5.97 -6.96
N ASN A 105 4.76 -6.83 -5.94
CA ASN A 105 5.53 -8.07 -5.99
C ASN A 105 4.88 -9.05 -6.95
N GLN A 106 5.63 -9.56 -7.93
CA GLN A 106 5.10 -10.49 -8.94
C GLN A 106 4.70 -11.83 -8.34
N THR A 107 5.40 -12.27 -7.31
CA THR A 107 5.11 -13.49 -6.56
C THR A 107 5.16 -13.20 -5.06
N TRP A 108 4.33 -13.86 -4.29
CA TRP A 108 4.32 -13.75 -2.83
C TRP A 108 3.93 -15.08 -2.20
N ASN A 109 4.73 -15.54 -1.24
CA ASN A 109 4.37 -16.69 -0.42
C ASN A 109 3.74 -16.20 0.89
N ILE A 110 2.66 -16.84 1.32
CA ILE A 110 1.96 -16.50 2.57
C ILE A 110 2.89 -16.57 3.79
N ASP A 111 3.90 -17.45 3.77
CA ASP A 111 4.88 -17.61 4.82
C ASP A 111 5.81 -16.39 5.00
N TYR A 112 5.82 -15.49 4.01
CA TYR A 112 6.57 -14.24 4.10
C TYR A 112 5.89 -13.18 4.97
N GLY A 113 4.64 -13.42 5.42
CA GLY A 113 3.86 -12.43 6.18
C GLY A 113 3.46 -11.23 5.33
N GLY A 114 3.36 -10.06 5.93
CA GLY A 114 2.92 -8.85 5.23
C GLY A 114 1.46 -8.95 4.75
N ILE A 115 0.67 -9.80 5.38
CA ILE A 115 -0.73 -10.04 5.06
C ILE A 115 -1.56 -8.84 5.52
N PHE A 116 -2.40 -8.34 4.63
CA PHE A 116 -3.37 -7.30 4.95
C PHE A 116 -4.60 -7.94 5.59
N ILE A 117 -4.95 -7.51 6.80
CA ILE A 117 -6.12 -8.00 7.55
C ILE A 117 -7.02 -6.82 7.86
N TRP A 118 -8.33 -6.98 7.69
CA TRP A 118 -9.30 -5.96 8.06
C TRP A 118 -10.53 -6.59 8.71
N GLU A 119 -11.22 -5.78 9.52
CA GLU A 119 -12.51 -6.09 10.09
C GLU A 119 -13.59 -5.43 9.21
N ASP A 120 -14.50 -6.23 8.68
CA ASP A 120 -15.63 -5.74 7.90
C ASP A 120 -16.53 -4.85 8.78
N ALA A 121 -16.86 -3.65 8.29
CA ALA A 121 -17.60 -2.66 9.06
C ALA A 121 -19.02 -3.11 9.42
N HIS A 122 -19.63 -4.00 8.64
CA HIS A 122 -21.01 -4.43 8.79
C HIS A 122 -21.15 -5.77 9.50
N THR A 123 -20.32 -6.76 9.10
CA THR A 123 -20.40 -8.14 9.64
C THR A 123 -19.52 -8.35 10.85
N ARG A 124 -18.52 -7.49 11.07
CA ARG A 124 -17.47 -7.61 12.09
C ARG A 124 -16.56 -8.84 11.88
N GLU A 125 -16.65 -9.47 10.73
CA GLU A 125 -15.79 -10.59 10.37
C GLU A 125 -14.39 -10.11 10.00
N LEU A 126 -13.40 -10.89 10.40
CA LEU A 126 -12.01 -10.68 9.99
C LEU A 126 -11.78 -11.29 8.61
N ASN A 127 -11.24 -10.48 7.73
CA ASN A 127 -10.86 -10.87 6.38
C ASN A 127 -9.36 -10.67 6.20
N ALA A 128 -8.75 -11.41 5.27
CA ALA A 128 -7.34 -11.32 4.99
C ALA A 128 -7.06 -11.39 3.48
N LEU A 129 -6.05 -10.64 3.04
CA LEU A 129 -5.55 -10.65 1.68
C LEU A 129 -4.03 -10.79 1.69
N SER A 130 -3.52 -11.86 1.09
CA SER A 130 -2.10 -11.98 0.78
C SER A 130 -1.74 -11.02 -0.35
N PRO A 131 -0.55 -10.41 -0.35
CA PRO A 131 -0.09 -9.64 -1.49
C PRO A 131 -0.20 -10.44 -2.80
N GLU A 132 -1.01 -9.95 -3.72
CA GLU A 132 -1.20 -10.54 -5.05
C GLU A 132 -0.89 -9.45 -6.09
N TYR A 133 0.00 -9.75 -7.03
CA TYR A 133 0.47 -8.82 -8.04
C TYR A 133 -0.68 -8.09 -8.77
N ASN A 134 -0.54 -6.76 -8.90
CA ASN A 134 -1.52 -5.90 -9.58
C ASN A 134 -2.95 -6.02 -8.99
N THR A 135 -3.04 -6.30 -7.70
CA THR A 135 -4.30 -6.31 -6.97
C THR A 135 -4.36 -5.07 -6.08
N MET A 136 -5.50 -4.40 -6.09
CA MET A 136 -5.79 -3.22 -5.28
C MET A 136 -6.82 -3.56 -4.21
N VAL A 137 -6.55 -3.18 -2.97
CA VAL A 137 -7.54 -3.11 -1.90
C VAL A 137 -7.91 -1.64 -1.65
N VAL A 138 -9.20 -1.35 -1.54
CA VAL A 138 -9.73 0.02 -1.33
C VAL A 138 -10.56 0.06 -0.07
N ASN A 139 -10.22 1.00 0.82
CA ASN A 139 -10.96 1.33 2.03
C ASN A 139 -11.75 2.62 1.82
N THR A 140 -13.07 2.52 1.66
CA THR A 140 -14.00 3.65 1.59
C THR A 140 -14.85 3.78 2.85
N GLU A 141 -14.94 2.73 3.66
CA GLU A 141 -15.79 2.65 4.85
C GLU A 141 -15.01 2.93 6.15
N LYS A 142 -13.75 3.35 6.03
CA LYS A 142 -12.87 3.61 7.19
C LYS A 142 -12.71 2.40 8.11
N GLU A 143 -12.69 1.21 7.51
CA GLU A 143 -12.54 -0.06 8.21
C GLU A 143 -11.17 -0.16 8.87
N ASN A 144 -11.18 -0.68 10.09
CA ASN A 144 -9.95 -0.99 10.80
C ASN A 144 -9.17 -2.10 10.09
N HIS A 145 -7.89 -1.88 9.93
CA HIS A 145 -7.02 -2.83 9.25
C HIS A 145 -5.60 -2.82 9.81
N LEU A 146 -4.86 -3.85 9.49
CA LEU A 146 -3.47 -4.01 9.90
C LEU A 146 -2.66 -4.69 8.78
N VAL A 147 -1.34 -4.64 8.88
CA VAL A 147 -0.43 -5.46 8.07
C VAL A 147 0.39 -6.32 9.04
N THR A 148 0.30 -7.65 8.89
CA THR A 148 1.09 -8.56 9.72
C THR A 148 2.59 -8.37 9.48
N HIS A 149 3.40 -8.75 10.46
CA HIS A 149 4.85 -8.64 10.33
C HIS A 149 5.39 -9.44 9.15
N MET A 150 6.31 -8.83 8.44
CA MET A 150 7.12 -9.52 7.44
C MET A 150 8.03 -10.54 8.14
N SER A 151 8.04 -11.76 7.63
CA SER A 151 8.96 -12.80 8.11
C SER A 151 10.43 -12.37 7.92
N MET A 152 11.27 -12.69 8.90
CA MET A 152 12.73 -12.54 8.74
C MET A 152 13.29 -13.45 7.66
N LEU A 153 12.56 -14.50 7.27
CA LEU A 153 12.93 -15.45 6.20
C LEU A 153 12.45 -15.00 4.81
N ALA A 154 11.65 -13.93 4.70
CA ALA A 154 11.21 -13.44 3.41
C ALA A 154 12.42 -13.09 2.52
N PRO A 155 12.52 -13.60 1.28
CA PRO A 155 13.68 -13.36 0.42
C PRO A 155 13.69 -11.94 -0.13
N GLU A 156 12.54 -11.31 -0.22
CA GLU A 156 12.34 -9.99 -0.82
C GLU A 156 11.56 -9.03 0.09
N LYS A 157 11.60 -7.75 -0.23
CA LYS A 157 10.81 -6.70 0.41
C LYS A 157 9.37 -6.73 -0.15
N ARG A 158 8.38 -6.35 0.68
CA ARG A 158 7.02 -6.14 0.19
C ARG A 158 6.93 -4.73 -0.41
N ILE A 159 6.58 -4.65 -1.67
CA ILE A 159 6.53 -3.41 -2.44
C ILE A 159 5.08 -3.09 -2.78
N THR A 160 4.66 -1.87 -2.46
CA THR A 160 3.29 -1.42 -2.73
C THR A 160 3.26 0.03 -3.21
N LEU A 161 2.19 0.37 -3.95
CA LEU A 161 1.73 1.76 -4.05
C LEU A 161 0.65 1.99 -2.99
N GLN A 162 0.81 3.05 -2.23
CA GLN A 162 -0.22 3.58 -1.33
C GLN A 162 -0.84 4.80 -1.97
N ILE A 163 -2.17 4.85 -1.97
CA ILE A 163 -2.92 5.91 -2.64
C ILE A 163 -4.01 6.41 -1.70
N TRP A 164 -4.04 7.71 -1.52
CA TRP A 164 -5.09 8.38 -0.76
C TRP A 164 -5.79 9.41 -1.63
N GLY A 165 -7.12 9.52 -1.45
CA GLY A 165 -7.95 10.53 -2.08
C GLY A 165 -8.62 11.46 -1.07
N ASN A 166 -8.62 12.75 -1.38
CA ASN A 166 -9.25 13.82 -0.60
C ASN A 166 -10.35 14.52 -1.39
#